data_cbc570d03e0adb6c77032dc20e90d281
#
_entry.id   cbc570d03e0adb6c77032dc20e90d281
#
_cell.length_a   1.000
_cell.length_b   1.000
_cell.length_c   1.000
_cell.angle_alpha   90.00
_cell.angle_beta   90.00
_cell.angle_gamma   90.00
#
_symmetry.space_group_name_H-M   'P 1'
#
loop_
_entity.id
_entity.type
_entity.pdbx_description
1 polymer ?
#
loop_
_entity_poly.entity_id
_entity_poly.type
_entity_poly.pdbx_seq_one_letter_code
_entity_poly.pdbx_strand_id
1 'polypeptide(L)'
;LFLADPYASTLSLKPSAERYLGLPNTEQAELYRWILANVPQATESTAGAYIALAPADLVGIYAVGDVVRTRALFDQLHERIVNDGMEKAYERERRLFPIVYDGTVRGIRIKRDDLERDTEALTRELALCDIQLSRHLGCDPGDLVGDNNLADALERGGAVKDWVLTPKSGKRSLS
;
A
#
# COMPACT_ATOMS: atom_id res chain seq x y z
N LEU A 1 -14.28 -7.60 -10.10
CA LEU A 1 -14.65 -6.78 -8.96
C LEU A 1 -14.92 -5.32 -9.38
N PHE A 2 -13.96 -4.61 -9.95
CA PHE A 2 -14.13 -3.18 -10.31
C PHE A 2 -15.35 -2.92 -11.21
N LEU A 3 -15.57 -3.72 -12.24
CA LEU A 3 -16.74 -3.57 -13.13
C LEU A 3 -18.07 -3.85 -12.43
N ALA A 4 -18.09 -4.75 -11.45
CA ALA A 4 -19.30 -5.08 -10.71
C ALA A 4 -19.62 -4.04 -9.63
N ASP A 5 -18.60 -3.41 -9.04
CA ASP A 5 -18.76 -2.36 -8.03
C ASP A 5 -17.56 -1.40 -8.05
N PRO A 6 -17.60 -0.36 -8.88
CA PRO A 6 -16.51 0.63 -9.00
C PRO A 6 -16.34 1.49 -7.73
N TYR A 7 -17.32 1.51 -6.84
CA TYR A 7 -17.31 2.27 -5.58
C TYR A 7 -16.94 1.42 -4.37
N ALA A 8 -16.54 0.15 -4.57
CA ALA A 8 -16.12 -0.70 -3.47
C ALA A 8 -14.93 -0.08 -2.73
N SER A 9 -14.98 -0.09 -1.40
CA SER A 9 -13.89 0.41 -0.55
C SER A 9 -12.58 -0.36 -0.71
N THR A 10 -12.65 -1.59 -1.21
CA THR A 10 -11.52 -2.46 -1.51
C THR A 10 -11.84 -3.43 -2.63
N LEU A 11 -10.84 -3.72 -3.45
CA LEU A 11 -10.89 -4.75 -4.51
C LEU A 11 -10.04 -5.98 -4.14
N SER A 12 -9.56 -6.06 -2.90
CA SER A 12 -8.76 -7.20 -2.42
C SER A 12 -9.60 -8.46 -2.35
N LEU A 13 -8.98 -9.62 -2.66
CA LEU A 13 -9.64 -10.91 -2.75
C LEU A 13 -10.44 -11.27 -1.49
N LYS A 14 -9.81 -11.22 -0.34
CA LYS A 14 -10.39 -11.73 0.91
C LYS A 14 -11.54 -10.89 1.45
N PRO A 15 -11.42 -9.56 1.58
CA PRO A 15 -12.57 -8.72 1.93
C PRO A 15 -13.72 -8.83 0.93
N SER A 16 -13.41 -9.03 -0.35
CA SER A 16 -14.43 -9.21 -1.38
C SER A 16 -15.11 -10.57 -1.26
N ALA A 17 -14.37 -11.63 -0.98
CA ALA A 17 -14.95 -12.96 -0.75
C ALA A 17 -15.85 -12.99 0.50
N GLU A 18 -15.47 -12.32 1.56
CA GLU A 18 -16.31 -12.17 2.73
C GLU A 18 -17.59 -11.39 2.42
N ARG A 19 -17.46 -10.26 1.72
CA ARG A 19 -18.60 -9.40 1.36
C ARG A 19 -19.61 -10.09 0.43
N TYR A 20 -19.13 -10.75 -0.62
CA TYR A 20 -20.01 -11.33 -1.65
C TYR A 20 -20.39 -12.79 -1.41
N LEU A 21 -19.54 -13.56 -0.74
CA LEU A 21 -19.69 -15.00 -0.57
C LEU A 21 -19.90 -15.41 0.89
N GLY A 22 -19.70 -14.49 1.86
CA GLY A 22 -19.74 -14.84 3.28
C GLY A 22 -18.59 -15.77 3.72
N LEU A 23 -17.50 -15.83 2.96
CA LEU A 23 -16.35 -16.70 3.24
C LEU A 23 -15.30 -15.96 4.09
N PRO A 24 -15.14 -16.31 5.38
CA PRO A 24 -14.18 -15.67 6.26
C PRO A 24 -12.74 -16.02 5.86
N ASN A 25 -11.79 -15.17 6.28
CA ASN A 25 -10.37 -15.34 6.01
C ASN A 25 -9.62 -15.92 7.21
N THR A 26 -9.93 -17.16 7.58
CA THR A 26 -9.36 -17.81 8.77
C THR A 26 -7.94 -18.34 8.55
N GLU A 27 -7.65 -18.95 7.39
CA GLU A 27 -6.37 -19.58 7.08
C GLU A 27 -5.22 -18.57 6.97
N GLN A 28 -5.46 -17.34 6.55
CA GLN A 28 -4.43 -16.30 6.58
C GLN A 28 -4.10 -15.92 8.02
N ALA A 29 -5.09 -15.83 8.89
CA ALA A 29 -4.87 -15.50 10.29
C ALA A 29 -4.00 -16.57 10.98
N GLU A 30 -4.21 -17.84 10.66
CA GLU A 30 -3.40 -18.95 11.20
C GLU A 30 -1.97 -18.91 10.68
N LEU A 31 -1.80 -18.72 9.37
CA LEU A 31 -0.48 -18.59 8.75
C LEU A 31 0.29 -17.39 9.32
N TYR A 32 -0.33 -16.23 9.42
CA TYR A 32 0.33 -15.02 9.94
C TYR A 32 0.64 -15.15 11.43
N ARG A 33 -0.23 -15.76 12.22
CA ARG A 33 0.04 -16.05 13.63
C ARG A 33 1.29 -16.92 13.79
N TRP A 34 1.43 -17.97 12.94
CA TRP A 34 2.63 -18.78 12.95
C TRP A 34 3.88 -17.98 12.60
N ILE A 35 3.83 -17.15 11.54
CA ILE A 35 4.96 -16.30 11.11
C ILE A 35 5.36 -15.34 12.22
N LEU A 36 4.42 -14.63 12.83
CA LEU A 36 4.70 -13.67 13.91
C LEU A 36 5.30 -14.35 15.15
N ALA A 37 4.94 -15.60 15.42
CA ALA A 37 5.48 -16.35 16.54
C ALA A 37 6.89 -16.93 16.28
N ASN A 38 7.26 -17.19 15.03
CA ASN A 38 8.48 -17.94 14.69
C ASN A 38 9.53 -17.11 13.91
N VAL A 39 9.18 -15.93 13.41
CA VAL A 39 10.07 -15.05 12.63
C VAL A 39 10.24 -13.73 13.38
N PRO A 40 11.33 -13.53 14.16
CA PRO A 40 11.48 -12.38 15.06
C PRO A 40 11.42 -11.01 14.39
N GLN A 41 11.82 -10.91 13.11
CA GLN A 41 11.79 -9.68 12.34
C GLN A 41 10.43 -9.40 11.65
N ALA A 42 9.48 -10.35 11.72
CA ALA A 42 8.16 -10.17 11.13
C ALA A 42 7.29 -9.27 12.01
N THR A 43 6.53 -8.40 11.35
CA THR A 43 5.47 -7.59 11.94
C THR A 43 4.16 -7.87 11.22
N GLU A 44 3.03 -7.43 11.74
CA GLU A 44 1.72 -7.59 11.07
C GLU A 44 1.74 -7.07 9.63
N SER A 45 2.43 -5.96 9.39
CA SER A 45 2.54 -5.36 8.05
C SER A 45 3.51 -6.09 7.11
N THR A 46 4.48 -6.85 7.65
CA THR A 46 5.52 -7.52 6.87
C THR A 46 5.39 -9.05 6.84
N ALA A 47 4.45 -9.64 7.58
CA ALA A 47 4.28 -11.10 7.66
C ALA A 47 4.16 -11.77 6.29
N GLY A 48 3.50 -11.11 5.33
CA GLY A 48 3.38 -11.60 3.95
C GLY A 48 4.72 -11.86 3.24
N ALA A 49 5.78 -11.15 3.59
CA ALA A 49 7.11 -11.34 3.00
C ALA A 49 7.80 -12.63 3.47
N TYR A 50 7.32 -13.23 4.56
CA TYR A 50 7.92 -14.41 5.20
C TYR A 50 7.11 -15.70 5.00
N ILE A 51 6.11 -15.70 4.13
CA ILE A 51 5.24 -16.87 3.86
C ILE A 51 6.08 -18.12 3.49
N ALA A 52 7.15 -17.93 2.72
CA ALA A 52 8.02 -19.03 2.30
C ALA A 52 8.78 -19.72 3.46
N LEU A 53 8.82 -19.14 4.66
CA LEU A 53 9.44 -19.73 5.85
C LEU A 53 8.45 -20.57 6.66
N ALA A 54 7.16 -20.46 6.40
CA ALA A 54 6.14 -21.19 7.12
C ALA A 54 6.05 -22.66 6.67
N PRO A 55 5.52 -23.55 7.52
CA PRO A 55 5.28 -24.96 7.16
C PRO A 55 4.45 -25.09 5.89
N ALA A 56 4.83 -26.06 5.04
CA ALA A 56 4.22 -26.25 3.73
C ALA A 56 2.72 -26.56 3.78
N ASP A 57 2.24 -27.21 4.82
CA ASP A 57 0.83 -27.51 5.08
C ASP A 57 0.02 -26.23 5.33
N LEU A 58 0.52 -25.30 6.17
CA LEU A 58 -0.13 -24.01 6.39
C LEU A 58 -0.17 -23.17 5.12
N VAL A 59 0.95 -23.11 4.39
CA VAL A 59 1.03 -22.40 3.11
C VAL A 59 0.10 -23.04 2.08
N GLY A 60 0.01 -24.38 2.05
CA GLY A 60 -0.87 -25.12 1.16
C GLY A 60 -2.36 -24.81 1.41
N ILE A 61 -2.80 -24.83 2.66
CA ILE A 61 -4.17 -24.48 3.06
C ILE A 61 -4.50 -23.05 2.64
N TYR A 62 -3.58 -22.12 2.93
CA TYR A 62 -3.71 -20.71 2.52
C TYR A 62 -3.85 -20.56 1.01
N ALA A 63 -2.97 -21.20 0.23
CA ALA A 63 -2.99 -21.09 -1.24
C ALA A 63 -4.24 -21.70 -1.87
N VAL A 64 -4.68 -22.86 -1.37
CA VAL A 64 -5.94 -23.51 -1.81
C VAL A 64 -7.14 -22.60 -1.50
N GLY A 65 -7.17 -22.00 -0.31
CA GLY A 65 -8.22 -21.05 0.08
C GLY A 65 -8.32 -19.86 -0.89
N ASP A 66 -7.20 -19.30 -1.31
CA ASP A 66 -7.18 -18.20 -2.27
C ASP A 66 -7.67 -18.61 -3.66
N VAL A 67 -7.33 -19.82 -4.13
CA VAL A 67 -7.83 -20.35 -5.41
C VAL A 67 -9.34 -20.58 -5.36
N VAL A 68 -9.84 -21.21 -4.30
CA VAL A 68 -11.28 -21.47 -4.10
C VAL A 68 -12.08 -20.18 -4.09
N ARG A 69 -11.62 -19.18 -3.32
CA ARG A 69 -12.27 -17.85 -3.27
C ARG A 69 -12.25 -17.14 -4.61
N THR A 70 -11.13 -17.18 -5.30
CA THR A 70 -11.00 -16.54 -6.62
C THR A 70 -11.99 -17.16 -7.62
N ARG A 71 -12.11 -18.49 -7.62
CA ARG A 71 -13.05 -19.19 -8.50
C ARG A 71 -14.50 -18.86 -8.17
N ALA A 72 -14.87 -18.93 -6.90
CA ALA A 72 -16.24 -18.64 -6.46
C ALA A 72 -16.65 -17.18 -6.72
N LEU A 73 -15.75 -16.21 -6.46
CA LEU A 73 -15.97 -14.81 -6.82
C LEU A 73 -16.11 -14.60 -8.32
N PHE A 74 -15.29 -15.28 -9.12
CA PHE A 74 -15.39 -15.19 -10.56
C PHE A 74 -16.78 -15.66 -11.03
N ASP A 75 -17.21 -16.84 -10.60
CA ASP A 75 -18.48 -17.41 -11.04
C ASP A 75 -19.66 -16.47 -10.69
N GLN A 76 -19.72 -15.95 -9.49
CA GLN A 76 -20.79 -15.03 -9.06
C GLN A 76 -20.72 -13.66 -9.77
N LEU A 77 -19.55 -13.07 -9.86
CA LEU A 77 -19.42 -11.72 -10.43
C LEU A 77 -19.47 -11.73 -11.96
N HIS A 78 -19.05 -12.81 -12.60
CA HIS A 78 -19.18 -12.96 -14.06
C HIS A 78 -20.64 -13.06 -14.48
N GLU A 79 -21.46 -13.83 -13.76
CA GLU A 79 -22.91 -13.87 -13.99
C GLU A 79 -23.54 -12.46 -13.90
N ARG A 80 -23.14 -11.69 -12.90
CA ARG A 80 -23.60 -10.29 -12.75
C ARG A 80 -23.17 -9.42 -13.93
N ILE A 81 -21.91 -9.54 -14.40
CA ILE A 81 -21.40 -8.79 -15.56
C ILE A 81 -22.22 -9.10 -16.81
N VAL A 82 -22.59 -10.36 -17.02
CA VAL A 82 -23.45 -10.80 -18.15
C VAL A 82 -24.85 -10.20 -18.01
N ASN A 83 -25.47 -10.32 -16.83
CA ASN A 83 -26.82 -9.81 -16.59
C ASN A 83 -26.90 -8.29 -16.73
N ASP A 84 -25.84 -7.57 -16.38
CA ASP A 84 -25.74 -6.11 -16.51
C ASP A 84 -25.29 -5.65 -17.92
N GLY A 85 -25.08 -6.58 -18.87
CA GLY A 85 -24.67 -6.28 -20.25
C GLY A 85 -23.25 -5.71 -20.39
N MET A 86 -22.35 -6.01 -19.43
CA MET A 86 -21.01 -5.45 -19.36
C MET A 86 -19.91 -6.36 -19.94
N GLU A 87 -20.27 -7.42 -20.70
CA GLU A 87 -19.28 -8.37 -21.26
C GLU A 87 -18.24 -7.67 -22.15
N LYS A 88 -18.66 -6.66 -22.93
CA LYS A 88 -17.73 -5.90 -23.78
C LYS A 88 -16.69 -5.12 -22.94
N ALA A 89 -17.10 -4.56 -21.81
CA ALA A 89 -16.20 -3.88 -20.88
C ALA A 89 -15.24 -4.89 -20.24
N TYR A 90 -15.75 -6.02 -19.78
CA TYR A 90 -14.94 -7.11 -19.23
C TYR A 90 -13.90 -7.63 -20.24
N GLU A 91 -14.29 -7.88 -21.48
CA GLU A 91 -13.37 -8.36 -22.52
C GLU A 91 -12.30 -7.33 -22.87
N ARG A 92 -12.62 -6.04 -22.85
CA ARG A 92 -11.65 -4.97 -23.02
C ARG A 92 -10.59 -4.99 -21.90
N GLU A 93 -11.01 -5.08 -20.65
CA GLU A 93 -10.08 -5.14 -19.50
C GLU A 93 -9.21 -6.41 -19.55
N ARG A 94 -9.81 -7.54 -19.93
CA ARG A 94 -9.08 -8.80 -20.09
C ARG A 94 -8.01 -8.74 -21.19
N ARG A 95 -8.28 -8.05 -22.30
CA ARG A 95 -7.31 -7.84 -23.39
C ARG A 95 -6.23 -6.81 -23.02
N LEU A 96 -6.55 -5.86 -22.17
CA LEU A 96 -5.58 -4.86 -21.70
C LEU A 96 -4.53 -5.48 -20.77
N PHE A 97 -4.91 -6.49 -19.98
CA PHE A 97 -4.03 -7.09 -18.98
C PHE A 97 -2.66 -7.56 -19.53
N PRO A 98 -2.55 -8.36 -20.60
CA PRO A 98 -1.25 -8.76 -21.13
C PRO A 98 -0.42 -7.58 -21.61
N ILE A 99 -1.03 -6.55 -22.18
CA ILE A 99 -0.32 -5.33 -22.63
C ILE A 99 0.31 -4.60 -21.44
N VAL A 100 -0.46 -4.41 -20.37
CA VAL A 100 0.04 -3.77 -19.13
C VAL A 100 1.11 -4.64 -18.47
N TYR A 101 0.90 -5.96 -18.43
CA TYR A 101 1.87 -6.91 -17.90
C TYR A 101 3.21 -6.85 -18.65
N ASP A 102 3.19 -6.90 -19.97
CA ASP A 102 4.39 -6.79 -20.81
C ASP A 102 5.09 -5.44 -20.61
N GLY A 103 4.31 -4.36 -20.49
CA GLY A 103 4.83 -3.03 -20.14
C GLY A 103 5.52 -3.00 -18.78
N THR A 104 4.92 -3.66 -17.78
CA THR A 104 5.47 -3.77 -16.42
C THR A 104 6.77 -4.59 -16.39
N VAL A 105 6.79 -5.73 -17.08
CA VAL A 105 7.98 -6.59 -17.19
C VAL A 105 9.13 -5.88 -17.92
N ARG A 106 8.80 -5.19 -19.02
CA ARG A 106 9.78 -4.40 -19.78
C ARG A 106 10.34 -3.23 -18.99
N GLY A 107 9.51 -2.64 -18.12
CA GLY A 107 9.83 -1.47 -17.33
C GLY A 107 9.94 -0.18 -18.15
N ILE A 108 10.36 0.87 -17.48
CA ILE A 108 10.61 2.20 -18.07
C ILE A 108 12.11 2.44 -18.07
N ARG A 109 12.66 2.81 -19.23
CA ARG A 109 14.07 3.18 -19.32
C ARG A 109 14.29 4.54 -18.66
N ILE A 110 15.16 4.59 -17.66
CA ILE A 110 15.60 5.81 -17.01
C ILE A 110 16.99 6.21 -17.49
N LYS A 111 17.25 7.51 -17.55
CA LYS A 111 18.59 8.06 -17.78
C LYS A 111 19.31 8.11 -16.44
N ARG A 112 20.13 7.11 -16.20
CA ARG A 112 20.77 6.91 -14.90
C ARG A 112 21.65 8.09 -14.48
N ASP A 113 22.45 8.60 -15.41
CA ASP A 113 23.38 9.71 -15.13
C ASP A 113 22.62 10.99 -14.76
N ASP A 114 21.49 11.27 -15.44
CA ASP A 114 20.62 12.40 -15.11
C ASP A 114 20.00 12.22 -13.72
N LEU A 115 19.51 11.02 -13.43
CA LEU A 115 18.90 10.70 -12.12
C LEU A 115 19.93 10.84 -10.99
N GLU A 116 21.13 10.32 -11.15
CA GLU A 116 22.21 10.41 -10.15
C GLU A 116 22.58 11.86 -9.90
N ARG A 117 22.85 12.64 -10.96
CA ARG A 117 23.13 14.08 -10.87
C ARG A 117 22.03 14.85 -10.15
N ASP A 118 20.78 14.64 -10.54
CA ASP A 118 19.64 15.36 -9.98
C ASP A 118 19.39 14.95 -8.53
N THR A 119 19.58 13.66 -8.19
CA THR A 119 19.51 13.17 -6.81
C THR A 119 20.57 13.82 -5.93
N GLU A 120 21.83 13.90 -6.40
CA GLU A 120 22.91 14.59 -5.66
C GLU A 120 22.63 16.09 -5.49
N ALA A 121 22.11 16.75 -6.52
CA ALA A 121 21.76 18.16 -6.46
C ALA A 121 20.65 18.41 -5.43
N LEU A 122 19.56 17.64 -5.51
CA LEU A 122 18.42 17.74 -4.57
C LEU A 122 18.82 17.41 -3.14
N THR A 123 19.68 16.41 -2.93
CA THR A 123 20.19 16.06 -1.60
C THR A 123 21.00 17.22 -0.98
N ARG A 124 21.82 17.89 -1.78
CA ARG A 124 22.57 19.08 -1.32
C ARG A 124 21.64 20.24 -0.98
N GLU A 125 20.66 20.53 -1.84
CA GLU A 125 19.68 21.58 -1.60
C GLU A 125 18.85 21.30 -0.34
N LEU A 126 18.41 20.07 -0.15
CA LEU A 126 17.68 19.65 1.05
C LEU A 126 18.51 19.91 2.32
N ALA A 127 19.79 19.49 2.31
CA ALA A 127 20.67 19.73 3.46
C ALA A 127 20.87 21.23 3.75
N LEU A 128 20.95 22.08 2.72
CA LEU A 128 21.01 23.52 2.90
C LEU A 128 19.71 24.10 3.50
N CYS A 129 18.57 23.62 3.02
CA CYS A 129 17.25 24.00 3.57
C CYS A 129 17.13 23.58 5.03
N ASP A 130 17.55 22.37 5.38
CA ASP A 130 17.51 21.88 6.77
C ASP A 130 18.39 22.74 7.69
N ILE A 131 19.59 23.12 7.26
CA ILE A 131 20.48 23.99 8.00
C ILE A 131 19.86 25.39 8.19
N GLN A 132 19.26 25.95 7.14
CA GLN A 132 18.63 27.27 7.21
C GLN A 132 17.41 27.24 8.16
N LEU A 133 16.57 26.21 8.02
CA LEU A 133 15.39 26.05 8.84
C LEU A 133 15.74 25.81 10.30
N SER A 134 16.74 24.97 10.58
CA SER A 134 17.27 24.74 11.93
C SER A 134 17.76 26.03 12.60
N ARG A 135 18.50 26.85 11.86
CA ARG A 135 18.95 28.15 12.37
C ARG A 135 17.79 29.10 12.68
N HIS A 136 16.79 29.11 11.79
CA HIS A 136 15.60 29.95 11.95
C HIS A 136 14.74 29.53 13.15
N LEU A 137 14.60 28.23 13.37
CA LEU A 137 13.79 27.65 14.45
C LEU A 137 14.57 27.43 15.75
N GLY A 138 15.91 27.58 15.75
CA GLY A 138 16.76 27.34 16.92
C GLY A 138 16.78 25.88 17.38
N CYS A 139 16.77 24.92 16.41
CA CYS A 139 16.77 23.47 16.67
C CYS A 139 17.87 22.76 15.86
N ASP A 140 18.13 21.49 16.16
CA ASP A 140 19.06 20.67 15.38
C ASP A 140 18.40 20.15 14.09
N PRO A 141 19.15 19.93 12.98
CA PRO A 141 18.60 19.37 11.74
C PRO A 141 17.88 18.02 11.93
N GLY A 142 18.33 17.19 12.88
CA GLY A 142 17.68 15.93 13.24
C GLY A 142 16.27 16.10 13.79
N ASP A 143 15.96 17.22 14.41
CA ASP A 143 14.64 17.55 14.93
C ASP A 143 13.62 17.87 13.83
N LEU A 144 14.07 18.06 12.59
CA LEU A 144 13.20 18.32 11.44
C LEU A 144 12.74 17.04 10.72
N VAL A 145 13.30 15.89 11.08
CA VAL A 145 13.00 14.60 10.41
C VAL A 145 11.70 14.03 10.95
N GLY A 146 10.71 13.90 10.05
CA GLY A 146 9.39 13.37 10.33
C GLY A 146 8.36 14.43 10.75
N ASP A 147 7.12 14.21 10.36
CA ASP A 147 6.03 15.19 10.50
C ASP A 147 5.82 15.68 11.93
N ASN A 148 5.89 14.80 12.91
CA ASN A 148 5.70 15.19 14.32
C ASN A 148 6.84 16.04 14.84
N ASN A 149 8.08 15.68 14.55
CA ASN A 149 9.27 16.40 14.98
C ASN A 149 9.32 17.79 14.34
N LEU A 150 9.03 17.88 13.04
CA LEU A 150 8.93 19.15 12.32
C LEU A 150 7.82 20.04 12.93
N ALA A 151 6.65 19.46 13.22
CA ALA A 151 5.57 20.22 13.86
C ALA A 151 5.97 20.75 15.24
N ASP A 152 6.66 19.94 16.05
CA ASP A 152 7.19 20.34 17.35
C ASP A 152 8.25 21.46 17.23
N ALA A 153 9.12 21.38 16.24
CA ALA A 153 10.13 22.41 15.98
C ALA A 153 9.49 23.75 15.54
N LEU A 154 8.48 23.70 14.65
CA LEU A 154 7.73 24.88 14.19
C LEU A 154 6.98 25.56 15.35
N GLU A 155 6.38 24.79 16.25
CA GLU A 155 5.69 25.30 17.43
C GLU A 155 6.64 25.92 18.42
N ARG A 156 7.75 25.25 18.77
CA ARG A 156 8.80 25.76 19.65
C ARG A 156 9.46 27.03 19.11
N GLY A 157 9.70 27.07 17.80
CA GLY A 157 10.25 28.25 17.12
C GLY A 157 9.25 29.41 16.94
N GLY A 158 7.99 29.23 17.35
CA GLY A 158 6.94 30.25 17.25
C GLY A 158 6.45 30.53 15.83
N ALA A 159 6.81 29.67 14.87
CA ALA A 159 6.40 29.81 13.47
C ALA A 159 4.93 29.47 13.26
N VAL A 160 4.39 28.54 14.06
CA VAL A 160 2.97 28.15 14.03
C VAL A 160 2.42 28.21 15.45
N LYS A 161 1.30 28.92 15.64
CA LYS A 161 0.61 29.06 16.93
C LYS A 161 -0.67 28.24 16.98
N ASP A 162 -1.38 28.20 15.86
CA ASP A 162 -2.67 27.53 15.73
C ASP A 162 -2.57 26.45 14.63
N TRP A 163 -2.87 25.19 15.01
CA TRP A 163 -2.76 24.06 14.12
C TRP A 163 -4.11 23.67 13.50
N VAL A 164 -4.11 23.50 12.20
CA VAL A 164 -5.18 22.77 11.53
C VAL A 164 -4.99 21.28 11.81
N LEU A 165 -6.02 20.61 12.32
CA LEU A 165 -5.97 19.17 12.60
C LEU A 165 -6.52 18.37 11.43
N THR A 166 -5.87 17.25 11.11
CA THR A 166 -6.35 16.33 10.07
C THR A 166 -7.66 15.67 10.50
N PRO A 167 -8.72 15.66 9.69
CA PRO A 167 -10.05 15.18 10.09
C PRO A 167 -10.08 13.71 10.54
N LYS A 168 -9.20 12.86 9.98
CA LYS A 168 -9.18 11.42 10.25
C LYS A 168 -8.37 11.04 11.49
N SER A 169 -7.26 11.71 11.76
CA SER A 169 -6.31 11.30 12.79
C SER A 169 -6.20 12.28 13.95
N GLY A 170 -6.77 13.47 13.84
CA GLY A 170 -6.60 14.56 14.82
C GLY A 170 -5.17 15.07 14.97
N LYS A 171 -4.25 14.67 14.05
CA LYS A 171 -2.86 15.12 14.07
C LYS A 171 -2.73 16.51 13.46
N ARG A 172 -1.70 17.25 13.86
CA ARG A 172 -1.33 18.55 13.27
C ARG A 172 -1.08 18.37 11.76
N SER A 173 -1.67 19.23 10.92
CA SER A 173 -1.49 19.20 9.47
C SER A 173 -0.32 20.10 9.08
N LEU A 174 0.59 19.57 8.27
CA LEU A 174 1.72 20.28 7.67
C LEU A 174 1.41 20.75 6.24
N SER A 175 0.16 20.57 5.77
CA SER A 175 -0.32 20.98 4.43
C SER A 175 -1.13 22.26 4.48
#